data_3f2cf50b280f9f7ae7a949a5146376be
#
_entry.id   3f2cf50b280f9f7ae7a949a5146376be
#
_cell.length_a   1.000
_cell.length_b   1.000
_cell.length_c   1.000
_cell.angle_alpha   90.00
_cell.angle_beta   90.00
_cell.angle_gamma   90.00
#
_symmetry.space_group_name_H-M   'P 1'
#
loop_
_entity.id
_entity.type
_entity.pdbx_description
1 polymer ?
#
loop_
_entity_poly.entity_id
_entity_poly.type
_entity_poly.pdbx_seq_one_letter_code
_entity_poly.pdbx_strand_id
1 'polypeptide(L)'
;MYEVELTESYFPAQGGAEPAPMTIGDMLRASVAKAPDEMALKELDYDGVIGRTWTYAEILQDSERLARALASRHAEGARIAVYANNVPEWVILELACGLAGVILVTVNPAYQKRELKYVLEQSRSEAIYYVADFRGNPMQEIADSVCDEIPAIQHRILLTDHEALFAGENVGETRTPKPDDAVQIQYTSGTTGFPKGALLHHNGLVRNGVDTMHRAGVKPGDAFVHNMPLFHTTGCAILVLGGFGTGSTMLLAPMFDPAMIVRVIEREKTRFVLGVPTMLVALIHEVRQSGRDVSSVERIMSGGSMVPPQLCRDALETLGAPIQIVYGQTETSPVLTQAWHADTEEDLTQTIGQPVAYTEISIRDPQSNSVLPIGDQGEICARAYSVMLGYNDNPEATAATIDTEGWLHTGDLGTMDARGYVKITGRVKEMIIRGGENLFPAEIENAMLEHDAIDEV
;
A
#
# COMPACT_ATOMS: atom_id res chain seq x y z
N MET A 1 -22.24 -2.58 -2.92
CA MET A 1 -22.06 -3.54 -4.01
C MET A 1 -22.57 -2.89 -5.30
N TYR A 2 -21.83 -3.03 -6.39
CA TYR A 2 -22.33 -2.54 -7.69
C TYR A 2 -23.30 -3.56 -8.27
N GLU A 3 -24.44 -3.07 -8.76
CA GLU A 3 -25.43 -3.90 -9.44
C GLU A 3 -25.22 -3.77 -10.95
N VAL A 4 -24.53 -4.74 -11.55
CA VAL A 4 -24.23 -4.81 -12.99
C VAL A 4 -24.59 -6.18 -13.53
N GLU A 5 -24.90 -6.24 -14.82
CA GLU A 5 -25.10 -7.48 -15.57
C GLU A 5 -24.26 -7.38 -16.86
N LEU A 6 -23.04 -7.91 -16.76
CA LEU A 6 -22.05 -7.84 -17.84
C LEU A 6 -22.30 -8.94 -18.89
N THR A 7 -22.04 -8.61 -20.15
CA THR A 7 -22.15 -9.55 -21.29
C THR A 7 -20.79 -10.00 -21.82
N GLU A 8 -19.72 -9.34 -21.39
CA GLU A 8 -18.32 -9.67 -21.69
C GLU A 8 -17.47 -9.35 -20.46
N SER A 9 -16.26 -9.84 -20.41
CA SER A 9 -15.35 -9.63 -19.26
C SER A 9 -14.73 -8.23 -19.22
N TYR A 10 -15.62 -7.21 -19.25
CA TYR A 10 -15.30 -5.80 -19.14
C TYR A 10 -16.21 -5.13 -18.11
N PHE A 11 -15.62 -4.64 -17.04
CA PHE A 11 -16.30 -3.89 -15.99
C PHE A 11 -16.07 -2.39 -16.21
N PRO A 12 -17.08 -1.62 -16.60
CA PRO A 12 -16.95 -0.18 -16.78
C PRO A 12 -16.82 0.53 -15.43
N ALA A 13 -16.08 1.63 -15.40
CA ALA A 13 -15.91 2.42 -14.19
C ALA A 13 -17.26 2.74 -13.55
N GLN A 14 -17.38 2.45 -12.25
CA GLN A 14 -18.55 2.72 -11.45
C GLN A 14 -18.25 3.87 -10.50
N GLY A 15 -19.29 4.64 -10.14
CA GLY A 15 -19.22 5.78 -9.23
C GLY A 15 -20.23 6.84 -9.59
N GLY A 16 -20.42 7.80 -8.70
CA GLY A 16 -21.23 9.01 -8.97
C GLY A 16 -20.43 10.05 -9.76
N ALA A 17 -20.63 11.33 -9.43
CA ALA A 17 -19.75 12.38 -9.94
C ALA A 17 -18.32 12.13 -9.42
N GLU A 18 -17.35 12.14 -10.34
CA GLU A 18 -15.96 11.92 -9.96
C GLU A 18 -15.50 13.00 -8.98
N PRO A 19 -14.92 12.63 -7.81
CA PRO A 19 -14.39 13.60 -6.89
C PRO A 19 -13.28 14.43 -7.53
N ALA A 20 -13.14 15.70 -7.12
CA ALA A 20 -12.03 16.51 -7.57
C ALA A 20 -10.69 15.84 -7.23
N PRO A 21 -9.73 15.82 -8.16
CA PRO A 21 -8.37 15.36 -7.87
C PRO A 21 -7.77 16.13 -6.70
N MET A 22 -6.98 15.45 -5.86
CA MET A 22 -6.41 16.06 -4.65
C MET A 22 -4.96 15.67 -4.41
N THR A 23 -4.24 16.57 -3.76
CA THR A 23 -2.89 16.33 -3.26
C THR A 23 -2.92 15.75 -1.83
N ILE A 24 -1.79 15.23 -1.36
CA ILE A 24 -1.60 14.86 0.05
C ILE A 24 -1.90 16.07 0.96
N GLY A 25 -1.45 17.27 0.56
CA GLY A 25 -1.72 18.50 1.31
C GLY A 25 -3.20 18.87 1.36
N ASP A 26 -3.95 18.71 0.27
CA ASP A 26 -5.39 18.97 0.23
C ASP A 26 -6.14 18.01 1.15
N MET A 27 -5.84 16.72 1.09
CA MET A 27 -6.41 15.70 1.96
C MET A 27 -6.16 16.01 3.43
N LEU A 28 -4.90 16.29 3.80
CA LEU A 28 -4.54 16.55 5.18
C LEU A 28 -5.22 17.81 5.73
N ARG A 29 -5.22 18.91 4.98
CA ARG A 29 -5.91 20.16 5.38
C ARG A 29 -7.43 19.96 5.48
N ALA A 30 -8.03 19.17 4.58
CA ALA A 30 -9.45 18.85 4.66
C ALA A 30 -9.79 18.02 5.90
N SER A 31 -8.92 17.10 6.33
CA SER A 31 -9.09 16.30 7.54
C SER A 31 -8.95 17.16 8.80
N VAL A 32 -7.94 18.03 8.85
CA VAL A 32 -7.75 19.00 9.96
C VAL A 32 -8.94 19.95 10.08
N ALA A 33 -9.47 20.45 8.96
CA ALA A 33 -10.63 21.36 8.98
C ALA A 33 -11.89 20.72 9.61
N LYS A 34 -12.00 19.38 9.56
CA LYS A 34 -13.13 18.62 10.14
C LYS A 34 -12.93 18.32 11.63
N ALA A 35 -11.71 17.98 12.03
CA ALA A 35 -11.45 17.44 13.37
C ALA A 35 -10.01 17.77 13.84
N PRO A 36 -9.66 19.06 14.07
CA PRO A 36 -8.28 19.46 14.37
C PRO A 36 -7.73 18.87 15.67
N ASP A 37 -8.59 18.71 16.68
CA ASP A 37 -8.22 18.28 18.03
C ASP A 37 -8.30 16.75 18.23
N GLU A 38 -8.82 16.01 17.24
CA GLU A 38 -8.88 14.54 17.31
C GLU A 38 -7.49 13.93 17.12
N MET A 39 -7.26 12.75 17.75
CA MET A 39 -6.01 12.01 17.63
C MET A 39 -5.83 11.49 16.22
N ALA A 40 -4.71 11.84 15.57
CA ALA A 40 -4.32 11.37 14.27
C ALA A 40 -3.32 10.22 14.34
N LEU A 41 -2.28 10.37 15.19
CA LEU A 41 -1.18 9.43 15.30
C LEU A 41 -0.80 9.19 16.77
N LYS A 42 -0.62 7.93 17.14
CA LYS A 42 -0.03 7.50 18.41
C LYS A 42 1.14 6.57 18.11
N GLU A 43 2.32 6.90 18.59
CA GLU A 43 3.50 6.03 18.51
C GLU A 43 3.39 4.90 19.51
N LEU A 44 3.72 3.68 19.09
CA LEU A 44 3.85 2.52 19.98
C LEU A 44 5.33 2.15 20.12
N ASP A 45 5.74 1.79 21.32
CA ASP A 45 7.01 1.10 21.53
C ASP A 45 6.91 -0.41 21.23
N TYR A 46 8.00 -1.16 21.40
CA TYR A 46 8.03 -2.60 21.17
C TYR A 46 7.15 -3.42 22.12
N ASP A 47 6.76 -2.86 23.26
CA ASP A 47 5.82 -3.46 24.21
C ASP A 47 4.37 -3.05 23.94
N GLY A 48 4.16 -2.16 22.95
CA GLY A 48 2.86 -1.61 22.60
C GLY A 48 2.41 -0.48 23.54
N VAL A 49 3.31 0.12 24.32
CA VAL A 49 2.99 1.28 25.16
C VAL A 49 2.94 2.51 24.26
N ILE A 50 1.95 3.38 24.49
CA ILE A 50 1.82 4.64 23.76
C ILE A 50 2.90 5.60 24.23
N GLY A 51 3.71 6.07 23.30
CA GLY A 51 4.73 7.11 23.46
C GLY A 51 4.19 8.49 23.07
N ARG A 52 4.81 9.09 22.05
CA ARG A 52 4.39 10.39 21.50
C ARG A 52 3.05 10.29 20.79
N THR A 53 2.29 11.38 20.82
CA THR A 53 0.99 11.47 20.17
C THR A 53 0.85 12.77 19.41
N TRP A 54 0.03 12.77 18.37
CA TRP A 54 -0.30 13.94 17.56
C TRP A 54 -1.79 14.00 17.29
N THR A 55 -2.38 15.16 17.48
CA THR A 55 -3.68 15.52 16.91
C THR A 55 -3.53 15.76 15.40
N TYR A 56 -4.67 15.87 14.70
CA TYR A 56 -4.66 16.25 13.28
C TYR A 56 -4.00 17.62 13.04
N ALA A 57 -4.23 18.60 13.92
CA ALA A 57 -3.60 19.91 13.85
C ALA A 57 -2.08 19.83 14.03
N GLU A 58 -1.60 19.04 15.00
CA GLU A 58 -0.17 18.87 15.26
C GLU A 58 0.55 18.13 14.12
N ILE A 59 -0.06 17.09 13.54
CA ILE A 59 0.50 16.41 12.36
C ILE A 59 0.63 17.38 11.18
N LEU A 60 -0.38 18.21 10.90
CA LEU A 60 -0.29 19.21 9.83
C LEU A 60 0.82 20.23 10.15
N GLN A 61 0.88 20.71 11.38
CA GLN A 61 1.91 21.70 11.80
C GLN A 61 3.32 21.16 11.59
N ASP A 62 3.62 19.94 12.08
CA ASP A 62 4.94 19.34 11.94
C ASP A 62 5.25 19.00 10.48
N SER A 63 4.27 18.53 9.71
CA SER A 63 4.43 18.29 8.28
C SER A 63 4.72 19.56 7.49
N GLU A 64 4.05 20.68 7.78
CA GLU A 64 4.31 21.98 7.14
C GLU A 64 5.66 22.56 7.54
N ARG A 65 6.09 22.39 8.81
CA ARG A 65 7.43 22.78 9.26
C ARG A 65 8.51 22.00 8.50
N LEU A 66 8.35 20.67 8.41
CA LEU A 66 9.29 19.83 7.67
C LEU A 66 9.24 20.11 6.16
N ALA A 67 8.06 20.38 5.60
CA ALA A 67 7.94 20.77 4.18
C ALA A 67 8.73 22.04 3.85
N ARG A 68 8.70 23.07 4.72
CA ARG A 68 9.55 24.26 4.55
C ARG A 68 11.04 23.92 4.68
N ALA A 69 11.41 23.06 5.61
CA ALA A 69 12.80 22.59 5.74
C ALA A 69 13.26 21.84 4.47
N LEU A 70 12.40 20.98 3.90
CA LEU A 70 12.67 20.32 2.62
C LEU A 70 12.80 21.32 1.47
N ALA A 71 11.87 22.27 1.37
CA ALA A 71 11.89 23.30 0.30
C ALA A 71 13.11 24.24 0.37
N SER A 72 13.73 24.38 1.55
CA SER A 72 14.98 25.14 1.71
C SER A 72 16.22 24.40 1.16
N ARG A 73 16.15 23.08 1.08
CA ARG A 73 17.29 22.20 0.71
C ARG A 73 17.14 21.58 -0.67
N HIS A 74 15.91 21.35 -1.10
CA HIS A 74 15.58 20.55 -2.27
C HIS A 74 14.73 21.35 -3.27
N ALA A 75 15.03 21.21 -4.56
CA ALA A 75 14.20 21.75 -5.61
C ALA A 75 12.86 20.98 -5.70
N GLU A 76 11.85 21.57 -6.35
CA GLU A 76 10.62 20.86 -6.69
C GLU A 76 10.94 19.69 -7.63
N GLY A 77 10.35 18.51 -7.38
CA GLY A 77 10.63 17.27 -8.09
C GLY A 77 11.95 16.59 -7.71
N ALA A 78 12.72 17.16 -6.76
CA ALA A 78 13.89 16.48 -6.21
C ALA A 78 13.51 15.15 -5.56
N ARG A 79 14.39 14.16 -5.60
CA ARG A 79 14.17 12.83 -5.08
C ARG A 79 14.98 12.64 -3.81
N ILE A 80 14.31 12.27 -2.72
CA ILE A 80 14.94 11.98 -1.44
C ILE A 80 14.56 10.58 -0.97
N ALA A 81 15.52 9.81 -0.52
CA ALA A 81 15.30 8.45 -0.05
C ALA A 81 14.98 8.41 1.45
N VAL A 82 14.07 7.53 1.86
CA VAL A 82 13.82 7.19 3.26
C VAL A 82 14.17 5.74 3.51
N TYR A 83 15.15 5.51 4.38
CA TYR A 83 15.66 4.20 4.77
C TYR A 83 15.43 4.02 6.27
N ALA A 84 14.22 3.59 6.63
CA ALA A 84 13.78 3.47 8.02
C ALA A 84 12.67 2.43 8.19
N ASN A 85 12.55 1.90 9.40
CA ASN A 85 11.36 1.17 9.84
C ASN A 85 10.20 2.13 10.13
N ASN A 86 9.12 1.60 10.69
CA ASN A 86 7.96 2.39 11.08
C ASN A 86 8.31 3.30 12.27
N VAL A 87 8.45 4.59 12.01
CA VAL A 87 8.65 5.66 13.00
C VAL A 87 7.79 6.86 12.63
N PRO A 88 7.33 7.68 13.59
CA PRO A 88 6.50 8.86 13.30
C PRO A 88 7.15 9.85 12.33
N GLU A 89 8.45 10.01 12.40
CA GLU A 89 9.20 10.88 11.51
C GLU A 89 9.12 10.45 10.04
N TRP A 90 8.96 9.14 9.77
CA TRP A 90 8.71 8.64 8.43
C TRP A 90 7.36 9.13 7.90
N VAL A 91 6.31 9.05 8.73
CA VAL A 91 4.96 9.51 8.39
C VAL A 91 4.96 11.01 8.13
N ILE A 92 5.58 11.79 9.03
CA ILE A 92 5.70 13.26 8.88
C ILE A 92 6.50 13.61 7.61
N LEU A 93 7.55 12.85 7.29
CA LEU A 93 8.36 13.05 6.08
C LEU A 93 7.55 12.78 4.81
N GLU A 94 6.72 11.73 4.77
CA GLU A 94 5.83 11.44 3.64
C GLU A 94 4.88 12.62 3.38
N LEU A 95 4.19 13.09 4.43
CA LEU A 95 3.28 14.22 4.33
C LEU A 95 4.01 15.51 3.92
N ALA A 96 5.20 15.73 4.48
CA ALA A 96 6.03 16.89 4.17
C ALA A 96 6.53 16.87 2.71
N CYS A 97 6.91 15.72 2.18
CA CYS A 97 7.27 15.56 0.77
C CYS A 97 6.09 15.95 -0.13
N GLY A 98 4.89 15.48 0.21
CA GLY A 98 3.67 15.83 -0.49
C GLY A 98 3.32 17.32 -0.43
N LEU A 99 3.69 18.02 0.63
CA LEU A 99 3.49 19.47 0.77
C LEU A 99 4.59 20.29 0.07
N ALA A 100 5.81 19.74 0.00
CA ALA A 100 6.97 20.41 -0.56
C ALA A 100 7.18 20.19 -2.06
N GLY A 101 6.39 19.31 -2.70
CA GLY A 101 6.62 18.90 -4.09
C GLY A 101 7.95 18.16 -4.28
N VAL A 102 8.35 17.37 -3.28
CA VAL A 102 9.55 16.53 -3.28
C VAL A 102 9.13 15.08 -3.41
N ILE A 103 9.83 14.30 -4.22
CA ILE A 103 9.50 12.90 -4.49
C ILE A 103 10.17 12.01 -3.43
N LEU A 104 9.37 11.30 -2.64
CA LEU A 104 9.85 10.36 -1.64
C LEU A 104 10.19 9.01 -2.29
N VAL A 105 11.43 8.56 -2.14
CA VAL A 105 11.90 7.24 -2.58
C VAL A 105 11.88 6.30 -1.37
N THR A 106 10.98 5.33 -1.37
CA THR A 106 10.84 4.41 -0.25
C THR A 106 11.85 3.27 -0.35
N VAL A 107 12.59 3.02 0.74
CA VAL A 107 13.63 2.00 0.78
C VAL A 107 13.28 0.93 1.82
N ASN A 108 13.38 -0.33 1.44
CA ASN A 108 13.19 -1.43 2.37
C ASN A 108 14.28 -1.41 3.47
N PRO A 109 13.91 -1.33 4.77
CA PRO A 109 14.87 -1.28 5.87
C PRO A 109 15.75 -2.55 6.01
N ALA A 110 15.42 -3.64 5.32
CA ALA A 110 16.25 -4.84 5.27
C ALA A 110 17.36 -4.79 4.21
N TYR A 111 17.34 -3.81 3.32
CA TYR A 111 18.36 -3.70 2.26
C TYR A 111 19.76 -3.53 2.85
N GLN A 112 20.71 -4.19 2.19
CA GLN A 112 22.13 -4.08 2.47
C GLN A 112 22.78 -3.10 1.47
N LYS A 113 24.09 -2.92 1.57
CA LYS A 113 24.86 -1.97 0.77
C LYS A 113 24.54 -2.03 -0.72
N ARG A 114 24.43 -3.24 -1.31
CA ARG A 114 24.24 -3.42 -2.75
C ARG A 114 22.84 -2.95 -3.21
N GLU A 115 21.81 -3.34 -2.49
CA GLU A 115 20.43 -2.99 -2.81
C GLU A 115 20.18 -1.51 -2.56
N LEU A 116 20.69 -0.96 -1.45
CA LEU A 116 20.57 0.46 -1.14
C LEU A 116 21.27 1.31 -2.22
N LYS A 117 22.51 0.94 -2.60
CA LYS A 117 23.24 1.63 -3.66
C LYS A 117 22.46 1.66 -4.96
N TYR A 118 21.92 0.51 -5.38
CA TYR A 118 21.09 0.41 -6.58
C TYR A 118 19.89 1.37 -6.54
N VAL A 119 19.15 1.39 -5.43
CA VAL A 119 17.98 2.27 -5.29
C VAL A 119 18.35 3.73 -5.36
N LEU A 120 19.41 4.17 -4.65
CA LEU A 120 19.85 5.57 -4.64
C LEU A 120 20.35 6.04 -6.01
N GLU A 121 21.09 5.21 -6.72
CA GLU A 121 21.58 5.52 -8.07
C GLU A 121 20.45 5.54 -9.10
N GLN A 122 19.60 4.50 -9.11
CA GLN A 122 18.50 4.37 -10.08
C GLN A 122 17.43 5.45 -9.89
N SER A 123 17.11 5.79 -8.63
CA SER A 123 16.17 6.89 -8.34
C SER A 123 16.77 8.27 -8.57
N ARG A 124 18.09 8.39 -8.68
CA ARG A 124 18.83 9.67 -8.65
C ARG A 124 18.51 10.48 -7.41
N SER A 125 18.45 9.81 -6.26
CA SER A 125 18.23 10.51 -4.99
C SER A 125 19.39 11.45 -4.68
N GLU A 126 19.08 12.66 -4.21
CA GLU A 126 20.07 13.65 -3.79
C GLU A 126 20.24 13.74 -2.27
N ALA A 127 19.36 13.06 -1.53
CA ALA A 127 19.40 12.97 -0.08
C ALA A 127 18.91 11.59 0.42
N ILE A 128 19.36 11.22 1.62
CA ILE A 128 18.86 10.07 2.34
C ILE A 128 18.50 10.47 3.78
N TYR A 129 17.30 10.04 4.21
CA TYR A 129 16.77 10.17 5.56
C TYR A 129 16.67 8.76 6.15
N TYR A 130 17.27 8.51 7.33
CA TYR A 130 17.40 7.15 7.83
C TYR A 130 17.33 7.08 9.37
N VAL A 131 17.18 5.86 9.89
CA VAL A 131 17.38 5.56 11.31
C VAL A 131 18.75 4.91 11.53
N ALA A 132 19.26 4.96 12.76
CA ALA A 132 20.60 4.46 13.06
C ALA A 132 20.69 2.93 12.86
N ASP A 133 19.72 2.21 13.39
CA ASP A 133 19.66 0.75 13.30
C ASP A 133 18.23 0.24 13.36
N PHE A 134 18.00 -0.98 12.87
CA PHE A 134 16.74 -1.70 13.01
C PHE A 134 16.99 -3.21 13.00
N ARG A 135 16.60 -3.90 14.08
CA ARG A 135 16.71 -5.37 14.22
C ARG A 135 18.11 -5.91 13.95
N GLY A 136 19.14 -5.18 14.38
CA GLY A 136 20.54 -5.54 14.18
C GLY A 136 21.10 -5.21 12.81
N ASN A 137 20.30 -4.59 11.91
CA ASN A 137 20.80 -4.02 10.67
C ASN A 137 21.39 -2.61 10.97
N PRO A 138 22.70 -2.39 10.82
CA PRO A 138 23.35 -1.12 11.13
C PRO A 138 23.12 -0.12 9.98
N MET A 139 21.92 0.41 9.90
CA MET A 139 21.43 1.18 8.75
C MET A 139 22.23 2.46 8.50
N GLN A 140 22.68 3.13 9.57
CA GLN A 140 23.53 4.30 9.45
C GLN A 140 24.87 3.98 8.82
N GLU A 141 25.55 2.92 9.29
CA GLU A 141 26.85 2.51 8.74
C GLU A 141 26.74 2.12 7.26
N ILE A 142 25.64 1.41 6.91
CA ILE A 142 25.34 1.03 5.54
C ILE A 142 25.10 2.28 4.69
N ALA A 143 24.24 3.22 5.15
CA ALA A 143 23.92 4.44 4.46
C ALA A 143 25.16 5.30 4.22
N ASP A 144 25.97 5.52 5.26
CA ASP A 144 27.21 6.32 5.17
C ASP A 144 28.18 5.69 4.15
N SER A 145 28.40 4.37 4.26
CA SER A 145 29.27 3.64 3.32
C SER A 145 28.81 3.72 1.87
N VAL A 146 27.48 3.68 1.62
CA VAL A 146 26.95 3.81 0.25
C VAL A 146 27.05 5.24 -0.25
N CYS A 147 26.70 6.21 0.59
CA CYS A 147 26.74 7.63 0.22
C CYS A 147 28.14 8.14 -0.06
N ASP A 148 29.18 7.56 0.53
CA ASP A 148 30.58 7.88 0.22
C ASP A 148 30.95 7.50 -1.24
N GLU A 149 30.22 6.56 -1.83
CA GLU A 149 30.39 6.12 -3.22
C GLU A 149 29.49 6.88 -4.22
N ILE A 150 28.51 7.67 -3.74
CA ILE A 150 27.53 8.39 -4.56
C ILE A 150 27.63 9.90 -4.31
N PRO A 151 28.47 10.64 -5.06
CA PRO A 151 28.64 12.08 -4.86
C PRO A 151 27.37 12.92 -5.04
N ALA A 152 26.32 12.37 -5.68
CA ALA A 152 25.04 13.04 -5.86
C ALA A 152 24.25 13.19 -4.55
N ILE A 153 24.52 12.36 -3.54
CA ILE A 153 23.87 12.45 -2.22
C ILE A 153 24.49 13.59 -1.43
N GLN A 154 23.79 14.70 -1.37
CA GLN A 154 24.25 15.94 -0.71
C GLN A 154 23.87 16.01 0.77
N HIS A 155 22.77 15.35 1.18
CA HIS A 155 22.27 15.37 2.53
C HIS A 155 22.07 13.95 3.09
N ARG A 156 22.59 13.73 4.31
CA ARG A 156 22.45 12.50 5.08
C ARG A 156 21.87 12.88 6.42
N ILE A 157 20.61 12.56 6.67
CA ILE A 157 19.87 13.07 7.81
C ILE A 157 19.32 11.91 8.62
N LEU A 158 19.71 11.84 9.89
CA LEU A 158 19.15 10.91 10.85
C LEU A 158 17.76 11.42 11.25
N LEU A 159 16.72 10.59 11.09
CA LEU A 159 15.33 10.97 11.38
C LEU A 159 15.11 11.34 12.86
N THR A 160 15.91 10.78 13.74
CA THR A 160 15.87 11.09 15.19
C THR A 160 16.64 12.37 15.58
N ASP A 161 17.42 12.95 14.67
CA ASP A 161 18.05 14.26 14.85
C ASP A 161 17.09 15.36 14.39
N HIS A 162 16.20 15.76 15.29
CA HIS A 162 15.16 16.76 14.99
C HIS A 162 15.74 18.13 14.63
N GLU A 163 16.91 18.51 15.15
CA GLU A 163 17.57 19.76 14.79
C GLU A 163 17.99 19.75 13.31
N ALA A 164 18.65 18.67 12.87
CA ALA A 164 19.03 18.49 11.48
C ALA A 164 17.81 18.28 10.57
N LEU A 165 16.80 17.52 11.01
CA LEU A 165 15.59 17.22 10.25
C LEU A 165 14.83 18.50 9.88
N PHE A 166 14.60 19.40 10.85
CA PHE A 166 13.83 20.64 10.68
C PHE A 166 14.71 21.87 10.34
N ALA A 167 16.01 21.72 10.15
CA ALA A 167 16.88 22.84 9.77
C ALA A 167 16.36 23.51 8.49
N GLY A 168 16.26 24.84 8.49
CA GLY A 168 15.75 25.63 7.36
C GLY A 168 14.22 25.83 7.32
N GLU A 169 13.47 25.36 8.30
CA GLU A 169 12.00 25.52 8.38
C GLU A 169 11.51 26.96 8.32
N ASN A 170 12.36 27.91 8.71
CA ASN A 170 12.04 29.34 8.76
C ASN A 170 12.38 30.10 7.47
N VAL A 171 13.04 29.45 6.50
CA VAL A 171 13.51 30.11 5.25
C VAL A 171 12.97 29.45 4.00
N GLY A 172 12.44 28.22 4.09
CA GLY A 172 11.85 27.51 2.96
C GLY A 172 10.49 28.10 2.56
N GLU A 173 10.23 28.13 1.26
CA GLU A 173 8.97 28.63 0.70
C GLU A 173 7.87 27.55 0.73
N THR A 174 6.62 27.97 0.85
CA THR A 174 5.46 27.10 0.67
C THR A 174 5.27 26.84 -0.81
N ARG A 175 5.14 25.55 -1.19
CA ARG A 175 4.87 25.14 -2.56
C ARG A 175 3.42 24.66 -2.72
N THR A 176 2.98 24.57 -3.96
CA THR A 176 1.61 24.12 -4.29
C THR A 176 1.69 23.03 -5.36
N PRO A 177 2.01 21.78 -4.97
CA PRO A 177 2.02 20.64 -5.86
C PRO A 177 0.63 20.41 -6.49
N LYS A 178 0.60 19.78 -7.66
CA LYS A 178 -0.62 19.42 -8.36
C LYS A 178 -0.99 17.95 -8.11
N PRO A 179 -2.26 17.57 -8.25
CA PRO A 179 -2.70 16.18 -8.05
C PRO A 179 -1.99 15.15 -8.93
N ASP A 180 -1.58 15.52 -10.13
CA ASP A 180 -0.90 14.65 -11.10
C ASP A 180 0.64 14.69 -10.99
N ASP A 181 1.18 15.53 -10.10
CA ASP A 181 2.64 15.54 -9.87
C ASP A 181 3.08 14.24 -9.19
N ALA A 182 4.26 13.77 -9.57
CA ALA A 182 4.90 12.62 -8.92
C ALA A 182 5.23 12.95 -7.46
N VAL A 183 4.97 12.02 -6.55
CA VAL A 183 5.22 12.21 -5.12
C VAL A 183 5.97 11.05 -4.47
N GLN A 184 5.90 9.85 -5.04
CA GLN A 184 6.64 8.70 -4.53
C GLN A 184 7.24 7.86 -5.66
N ILE A 185 8.40 7.24 -5.37
CA ILE A 185 8.95 6.12 -6.13
C ILE A 185 8.99 4.92 -5.21
N GLN A 186 8.29 3.86 -5.59
CA GLN A 186 8.28 2.60 -4.85
C GLN A 186 8.85 1.47 -5.69
N TYR A 187 9.78 0.72 -5.12
CA TYR A 187 10.47 -0.37 -5.82
C TYR A 187 9.70 -1.68 -5.68
N THR A 188 9.39 -2.28 -6.83
CA THR A 188 8.73 -3.59 -6.92
C THR A 188 9.75 -4.67 -7.21
N SER A 189 9.55 -5.87 -6.65
CA SER A 189 10.36 -7.05 -6.98
C SER A 189 10.07 -7.47 -8.43
N GLY A 190 10.88 -6.99 -9.34
CA GLY A 190 10.76 -7.38 -10.76
C GLY A 190 11.17 -8.84 -10.97
N THR A 191 10.42 -9.57 -11.80
CA THR A 191 10.76 -10.95 -12.22
C THR A 191 12.04 -11.03 -13.09
N THR A 192 12.66 -9.90 -13.42
CA THR A 192 13.83 -9.78 -14.32
C THR A 192 15.15 -9.46 -13.64
N GLY A 193 15.22 -9.55 -12.29
CA GLY A 193 16.48 -9.47 -11.52
C GLY A 193 16.66 -8.18 -10.70
N PHE A 194 16.42 -6.99 -11.24
CA PHE A 194 16.50 -5.74 -10.47
C PHE A 194 15.12 -5.12 -10.27
N PRO A 195 14.82 -4.58 -9.05
CA PRO A 195 13.57 -3.90 -8.77
C PRO A 195 13.35 -2.70 -9.70
N LYS A 196 12.09 -2.46 -10.10
CA LYS A 196 11.70 -1.30 -10.87
C LYS A 196 11.06 -0.27 -9.96
N GLY A 197 11.38 1.00 -10.10
CA GLY A 197 10.77 2.08 -9.34
C GLY A 197 9.49 2.56 -10.02
N ALA A 198 8.32 2.23 -9.48
CA ALA A 198 7.04 2.78 -9.92
C ALA A 198 6.91 4.23 -9.46
N LEU A 199 6.66 5.16 -10.40
CA LEU A 199 6.49 6.59 -10.13
C LEU A 199 5.01 6.88 -9.90
N LEU A 200 4.66 7.18 -8.65
CA LEU A 200 3.29 7.36 -8.18
C LEU A 200 2.98 8.85 -7.96
N HIS A 201 1.74 9.25 -8.23
CA HIS A 201 1.29 10.62 -8.12
C HIS A 201 0.32 10.82 -6.95
N HIS A 202 0.15 12.07 -6.53
CA HIS A 202 -0.67 12.43 -5.37
C HIS A 202 -2.09 11.85 -5.44
N ASN A 203 -2.80 12.15 -6.53
CA ASN A 203 -4.21 11.78 -6.67
C ASN A 203 -4.41 10.25 -6.59
N GLY A 204 -3.52 9.49 -7.24
CA GLY A 204 -3.55 8.02 -7.20
C GLY A 204 -3.44 7.48 -5.77
N LEU A 205 -2.40 7.88 -5.05
CA LEU A 205 -2.14 7.41 -3.68
C LEU A 205 -3.24 7.84 -2.71
N VAL A 206 -3.61 9.13 -2.72
CA VAL A 206 -4.57 9.68 -1.76
C VAL A 206 -5.96 9.08 -1.97
N ARG A 207 -6.50 9.17 -3.19
CA ARG A 207 -7.87 8.68 -3.46
C ARG A 207 -7.97 7.18 -3.27
N ASN A 208 -7.00 6.43 -3.79
CA ASN A 208 -7.03 4.97 -3.66
C ASN A 208 -6.99 4.53 -2.19
N GLY A 209 -6.14 5.15 -1.37
CA GLY A 209 -6.10 4.91 0.07
C GLY A 209 -7.43 5.24 0.76
N VAL A 210 -7.98 6.44 0.51
CA VAL A 210 -9.23 6.91 1.12
C VAL A 210 -10.42 6.05 0.68
N ASP A 211 -10.56 5.78 -0.62
CA ASP A 211 -11.65 5.00 -1.18
C ASP A 211 -11.62 3.55 -0.66
N THR A 212 -10.43 2.97 -0.54
CA THR A 212 -10.22 1.63 0.04
C THR A 212 -10.67 1.56 1.50
N MET A 213 -10.26 2.53 2.33
CA MET A 213 -10.64 2.58 3.74
C MET A 213 -12.15 2.85 3.92
N HIS A 214 -12.75 3.72 3.09
CA HIS A 214 -14.20 3.94 3.09
C HIS A 214 -14.96 2.67 2.70
N ARG A 215 -14.52 1.94 1.66
CA ARG A 215 -15.15 0.68 1.24
C ARG A 215 -14.97 -0.42 2.29
N ALA A 216 -13.86 -0.40 3.04
CA ALA A 216 -13.69 -1.23 4.23
C ALA A 216 -14.65 -0.85 5.37
N GLY A 217 -15.36 0.28 5.27
CA GLY A 217 -16.31 0.75 6.26
C GLY A 217 -15.65 1.46 7.45
N VAL A 218 -14.40 1.88 7.34
CA VAL A 218 -13.70 2.67 8.36
C VAL A 218 -14.35 4.05 8.47
N LYS A 219 -14.56 4.51 9.70
CA LYS A 219 -15.28 5.74 10.01
C LYS A 219 -14.39 6.74 10.74
N PRO A 220 -14.72 8.04 10.71
CA PRO A 220 -14.05 9.03 11.55
C PRO A 220 -14.07 8.62 13.03
N GLY A 221 -12.91 8.72 13.68
CA GLY A 221 -12.72 8.32 15.09
C GLY A 221 -12.46 6.82 15.32
N ASP A 222 -12.57 5.96 14.29
CA ASP A 222 -12.09 4.58 14.41
C ASP A 222 -10.58 4.56 14.63
N ALA A 223 -10.10 3.66 15.48
CA ALA A 223 -8.67 3.43 15.70
C ALA A 223 -8.23 2.10 15.09
N PHE A 224 -6.99 2.05 14.61
CA PHE A 224 -6.38 0.82 14.11
C PHE A 224 -4.88 0.76 14.41
N VAL A 225 -4.33 -0.45 14.50
CA VAL A 225 -2.89 -0.64 14.63
C VAL A 225 -2.27 -0.64 13.23
N HIS A 226 -1.38 0.30 12.98
CA HIS A 226 -0.57 0.33 11.77
C HIS A 226 0.63 -0.59 11.93
N ASN A 227 0.52 -1.79 11.42
CA ASN A 227 1.53 -2.86 11.52
C ASN A 227 2.19 -3.20 10.17
N MET A 228 1.73 -2.57 9.08
CA MET A 228 2.30 -2.78 7.75
C MET A 228 3.57 -1.93 7.56
N PRO A 229 4.54 -2.41 6.76
CA PRO A 229 5.73 -1.61 6.46
C PRO A 229 5.37 -0.31 5.73
N LEU A 230 5.87 0.82 6.22
CA LEU A 230 5.66 2.14 5.62
C LEU A 230 6.26 2.26 4.21
N PHE A 231 7.29 1.48 3.89
CA PHE A 231 7.92 1.53 2.56
C PHE A 231 7.10 0.83 1.45
N HIS A 232 5.98 0.18 1.79
CA HIS A 232 5.01 -0.38 0.84
C HIS A 232 3.75 0.47 0.75
N THR A 233 3.11 0.49 -0.43
CA THR A 233 1.84 1.21 -0.66
C THR A 233 0.73 0.83 0.32
N THR A 234 0.67 -0.41 0.80
CA THR A 234 -0.28 -0.81 1.84
C THR A 234 -0.07 -0.02 3.14
N GLY A 235 1.19 0.21 3.53
CA GLY A 235 1.52 1.01 4.71
C GLY A 235 1.29 2.49 4.48
N CYS A 236 1.97 3.09 3.52
CA CYS A 236 1.96 4.53 3.31
C CYS A 236 0.66 5.03 2.65
N ALA A 237 0.13 4.37 1.62
CA ALA A 237 -1.07 4.86 0.95
C ALA A 237 -2.37 4.41 1.65
N ILE A 238 -2.58 3.10 1.88
CA ILE A 238 -3.84 2.64 2.48
C ILE A 238 -3.93 3.07 3.95
N LEU A 239 -2.92 2.74 4.78
CA LEU A 239 -3.03 2.99 6.22
C LEU A 239 -2.69 4.42 6.62
N VAL A 240 -1.66 5.06 6.02
CA VAL A 240 -1.34 6.47 6.34
C VAL A 240 -2.31 7.41 5.64
N LEU A 241 -2.29 7.49 4.31
CA LEU A 241 -3.10 8.49 3.60
C LEU A 241 -4.59 8.17 3.71
N GLY A 242 -4.99 6.90 3.57
CA GLY A 242 -6.36 6.46 3.76
C GLY A 242 -6.85 6.66 5.19
N GLY A 243 -6.03 6.35 6.20
CA GLY A 243 -6.35 6.56 7.61
C GLY A 243 -6.56 8.04 7.95
N PHE A 244 -5.65 8.92 7.53
CA PHE A 244 -5.82 10.37 7.73
C PHE A 244 -7.02 10.92 6.95
N GLY A 245 -7.20 10.49 5.70
CA GLY A 245 -8.31 10.96 4.87
C GLY A 245 -9.69 10.55 5.38
N THR A 246 -9.79 9.43 6.09
CA THR A 246 -11.05 8.97 6.75
C THR A 246 -11.26 9.55 8.14
N GLY A 247 -10.30 10.27 8.70
CA GLY A 247 -10.40 10.83 10.06
C GLY A 247 -10.19 9.80 11.16
N SER A 248 -9.37 8.77 10.91
CA SER A 248 -9.09 7.68 11.85
C SER A 248 -7.89 7.98 12.74
N THR A 249 -7.75 7.27 13.85
CA THR A 249 -6.57 7.30 14.73
C THR A 249 -5.65 6.14 14.40
N MET A 250 -4.43 6.42 13.95
CA MET A 250 -3.40 5.44 13.66
C MET A 250 -2.51 5.18 14.89
N LEU A 251 -2.42 3.92 15.33
CA LEU A 251 -1.46 3.47 16.34
C LEU A 251 -0.28 2.82 15.61
N LEU A 252 0.82 3.55 15.45
CA LEU A 252 1.98 3.14 14.65
C LEU A 252 2.85 2.15 15.41
N ALA A 253 2.81 0.89 15.03
CA ALA A 253 3.67 -0.15 15.55
C ALA A 253 5.05 -0.12 14.86
N PRO A 254 6.17 -0.22 15.59
CA PRO A 254 7.51 -0.19 15.00
C PRO A 254 7.77 -1.38 14.07
N MET A 255 7.05 -2.47 14.28
CA MET A 255 7.08 -3.70 13.47
C MET A 255 5.86 -4.56 13.77
N PHE A 256 5.64 -5.59 12.95
CA PHE A 256 4.64 -6.61 13.25
C PHE A 256 5.12 -7.51 14.40
N ASP A 257 4.35 -7.57 15.48
CA ASP A 257 4.46 -8.52 16.60
C ASP A 257 3.04 -8.90 17.05
N PRO A 258 2.59 -10.15 16.84
CA PRO A 258 1.21 -10.54 17.09
C PRO A 258 0.80 -10.36 18.57
N ALA A 259 1.70 -10.65 19.52
CA ALA A 259 1.38 -10.53 20.93
C ALA A 259 1.22 -9.06 21.35
N MET A 260 2.07 -8.18 20.84
CA MET A 260 1.96 -6.73 21.05
C MET A 260 0.68 -6.19 20.41
N ILE A 261 0.39 -6.55 19.16
CA ILE A 261 -0.80 -6.06 18.43
C ILE A 261 -2.09 -6.49 19.11
N VAL A 262 -2.22 -7.75 19.53
CA VAL A 262 -3.42 -8.25 20.23
C VAL A 262 -3.63 -7.54 21.57
N ARG A 263 -2.53 -7.25 22.33
CA ARG A 263 -2.61 -6.41 23.55
C ARG A 263 -3.13 -5.00 23.25
N VAL A 264 -2.66 -4.40 22.16
CA VAL A 264 -3.09 -3.05 21.76
C VAL A 264 -4.54 -3.05 21.31
N ILE A 265 -4.98 -4.03 20.52
CA ILE A 265 -6.40 -4.19 20.11
C ILE A 265 -7.30 -4.25 21.35
N GLU A 266 -6.97 -5.08 22.33
CA GLU A 266 -7.73 -5.21 23.58
C GLU A 266 -7.79 -3.90 24.35
N ARG A 267 -6.67 -3.20 24.49
CA ARG A 267 -6.57 -1.98 25.31
C ARG A 267 -7.20 -0.75 24.65
N GLU A 268 -6.89 -0.52 23.37
CA GLU A 268 -7.33 0.66 22.62
C GLU A 268 -8.66 0.46 21.89
N LYS A 269 -9.22 -0.77 21.96
CA LYS A 269 -10.48 -1.14 21.31
C LYS A 269 -10.52 -0.80 19.83
N THR A 270 -9.43 -1.16 19.13
CA THR A 270 -9.33 -0.91 17.69
C THR A 270 -10.35 -1.72 16.91
N ARG A 271 -10.89 -1.14 15.83
CA ARG A 271 -12.02 -1.72 15.08
C ARG A 271 -11.64 -2.29 13.73
N PHE A 272 -10.48 -1.91 13.22
CA PHE A 272 -10.01 -2.32 11.91
C PHE A 272 -8.65 -3.01 12.02
N VAL A 273 -8.49 -4.12 11.33
CA VAL A 273 -7.26 -4.90 11.21
C VAL A 273 -6.92 -5.05 9.73
N LEU A 274 -5.69 -4.71 9.35
CA LEU A 274 -5.13 -5.02 8.05
C LEU A 274 -3.87 -5.84 8.22
N GLY A 275 -3.76 -6.94 7.47
CA GLY A 275 -2.57 -7.78 7.46
C GLY A 275 -2.55 -8.69 6.26
N VAL A 276 -1.35 -9.05 5.79
CA VAL A 276 -1.20 -10.14 4.82
C VAL A 276 -1.59 -11.48 5.46
N PRO A 277 -1.93 -12.52 4.69
CA PRO A 277 -2.44 -13.79 5.24
C PRO A 277 -1.59 -14.37 6.38
N THR A 278 -0.27 -14.38 6.25
CA THR A 278 0.65 -14.89 7.30
C THR A 278 0.57 -14.09 8.61
N MET A 279 0.34 -12.77 8.53
CA MET A 279 0.12 -11.93 9.72
C MET A 279 -1.22 -12.26 10.39
N LEU A 280 -2.29 -12.45 9.61
CA LEU A 280 -3.60 -12.83 10.16
C LEU A 280 -3.56 -14.21 10.82
N VAL A 281 -2.89 -15.20 10.23
CA VAL A 281 -2.66 -16.50 10.87
C VAL A 281 -1.99 -16.33 12.22
N ALA A 282 -0.93 -15.53 12.31
CA ALA A 282 -0.22 -15.28 13.56
C ALA A 282 -1.09 -14.56 14.61
N LEU A 283 -1.92 -13.58 14.18
CA LEU A 283 -2.87 -12.89 15.09
C LEU A 283 -3.94 -13.85 15.61
N ILE A 284 -4.54 -14.67 14.76
CA ILE A 284 -5.54 -15.68 15.15
C ILE A 284 -4.94 -16.66 16.16
N HIS A 285 -3.73 -17.13 15.88
CA HIS A 285 -3.02 -18.03 16.81
C HIS A 285 -2.80 -17.37 18.17
N GLU A 286 -2.31 -16.13 18.21
CA GLU A 286 -2.09 -15.37 19.44
C GLU A 286 -3.39 -15.16 20.22
N VAL A 287 -4.50 -14.79 19.55
CA VAL A 287 -5.80 -14.62 20.22
C VAL A 287 -6.26 -15.93 20.83
N ARG A 288 -6.16 -17.06 20.11
CA ARG A 288 -6.52 -18.39 20.63
C ARG A 288 -5.66 -18.82 21.83
N GLN A 289 -4.39 -18.45 21.84
CA GLN A 289 -3.47 -18.77 22.95
C GLN A 289 -3.66 -17.86 24.16
N SER A 290 -3.75 -16.55 23.96
CA SER A 290 -3.80 -15.58 25.05
C SER A 290 -5.21 -15.42 25.66
N GLY A 291 -6.25 -15.75 24.90
CA GLY A 291 -7.65 -15.55 25.31
C GLY A 291 -8.03 -14.08 25.48
N ARG A 292 -7.27 -13.13 24.87
CA ARG A 292 -7.54 -11.70 24.98
C ARG A 292 -8.80 -11.29 24.25
N ASP A 293 -9.46 -10.24 24.76
CA ASP A 293 -10.67 -9.69 24.19
C ASP A 293 -10.36 -8.83 22.94
N VAL A 294 -10.70 -9.36 21.78
CA VAL A 294 -10.63 -8.66 20.48
C VAL A 294 -12.01 -8.35 19.90
N SER A 295 -13.08 -8.41 20.70
CA SER A 295 -14.47 -8.21 20.28
C SER A 295 -14.75 -6.80 19.72
N SER A 296 -13.81 -5.86 19.86
CA SER A 296 -13.88 -4.54 19.22
C SER A 296 -13.62 -4.58 17.74
N VAL A 297 -13.00 -5.64 17.19
CA VAL A 297 -12.70 -5.78 15.76
C VAL A 297 -14.00 -5.97 14.99
N GLU A 298 -14.29 -5.04 14.10
CA GLU A 298 -15.50 -5.06 13.26
C GLU A 298 -15.17 -5.33 11.78
N ARG A 299 -13.91 -5.09 11.38
CA ARG A 299 -13.48 -5.11 9.97
C ARG A 299 -12.06 -5.67 9.86
N ILE A 300 -11.90 -6.58 8.91
CA ILE A 300 -10.60 -7.16 8.59
C ILE A 300 -10.37 -7.03 7.09
N MET A 301 -9.17 -6.62 6.70
CA MET A 301 -8.76 -6.54 5.30
C MET A 301 -7.47 -7.33 5.09
N SER A 302 -7.39 -8.06 3.98
CA SER A 302 -6.21 -8.84 3.60
C SER A 302 -5.98 -8.83 2.09
N GLY A 303 -4.73 -8.98 1.69
CA GLY A 303 -4.31 -9.03 0.29
C GLY A 303 -2.79 -9.14 0.17
N GLY A 304 -2.27 -8.87 -1.02
CA GLY A 304 -0.84 -8.97 -1.32
C GLY A 304 -0.35 -10.40 -1.61
N SER A 305 -1.14 -11.41 -1.27
CA SER A 305 -0.99 -12.81 -1.67
C SER A 305 -2.35 -13.51 -1.60
N MET A 306 -2.43 -14.76 -2.07
CA MET A 306 -3.66 -15.55 -1.99
C MET A 306 -4.14 -15.67 -0.53
N VAL A 307 -5.42 -15.41 -0.30
CA VAL A 307 -6.08 -15.57 1.02
C VAL A 307 -6.81 -16.92 1.01
N PRO A 308 -6.34 -17.93 1.77
CA PRO A 308 -7.00 -19.23 1.80
C PRO A 308 -8.42 -19.15 2.37
N PRO A 309 -9.42 -19.89 1.82
CA PRO A 309 -10.78 -19.93 2.38
C PRO A 309 -10.84 -20.32 3.85
N GLN A 310 -9.93 -21.19 4.31
CA GLN A 310 -9.86 -21.56 5.72
C GLN A 310 -9.48 -20.38 6.62
N LEU A 311 -8.57 -19.51 6.15
CA LEU A 311 -8.21 -18.29 6.91
C LEU A 311 -9.41 -17.33 7.05
N CYS A 312 -10.27 -17.24 6.03
CA CYS A 312 -11.50 -16.43 6.12
C CYS A 312 -12.44 -16.97 7.21
N ARG A 313 -12.63 -18.29 7.29
CA ARG A 313 -13.44 -18.93 8.34
C ARG A 313 -12.83 -18.75 9.74
N ASP A 314 -11.53 -18.98 9.87
CA ASP A 314 -10.80 -18.83 11.14
C ASP A 314 -10.85 -17.39 11.65
N ALA A 315 -10.72 -16.40 10.76
CA ALA A 315 -10.83 -14.99 11.12
C ALA A 315 -12.25 -14.64 11.61
N LEU A 316 -13.28 -15.09 10.92
CA LEU A 316 -14.68 -14.86 11.35
C LEU A 316 -14.95 -15.49 12.72
N GLU A 317 -14.49 -16.72 12.95
CA GLU A 317 -14.67 -17.44 14.22
C GLU A 317 -13.89 -16.77 15.37
N THR A 318 -12.63 -16.36 15.13
CA THR A 318 -11.70 -15.96 16.20
C THR A 318 -11.69 -14.45 16.42
N LEU A 319 -11.74 -13.66 15.33
CA LEU A 319 -11.67 -12.20 15.38
C LEU A 319 -13.06 -11.53 15.25
N GLY A 320 -14.10 -12.30 14.89
CA GLY A 320 -15.49 -11.82 14.87
C GLY A 320 -15.91 -11.05 13.62
N ALA A 321 -15.05 -10.93 12.61
CA ALA A 321 -15.34 -10.19 11.38
C ALA A 321 -14.86 -10.95 10.13
N PRO A 322 -15.57 -10.82 8.98
CA PRO A 322 -15.13 -11.41 7.72
C PRO A 322 -13.91 -10.66 7.18
N ILE A 323 -13.07 -11.37 6.43
CA ILE A 323 -11.96 -10.77 5.68
C ILE A 323 -12.50 -10.18 4.38
N GLN A 324 -12.32 -8.88 4.18
CA GLN A 324 -12.47 -8.25 2.87
C GLN A 324 -11.13 -8.40 2.11
N ILE A 325 -11.16 -9.16 1.02
CA ILE A 325 -9.99 -9.34 0.17
C ILE A 325 -9.79 -8.09 -0.67
N VAL A 326 -8.54 -7.62 -0.76
CA VAL A 326 -8.09 -6.57 -1.67
C VAL A 326 -7.04 -7.10 -2.62
N TYR A 327 -7.12 -6.68 -3.88
CA TYR A 327 -6.16 -7.00 -4.90
C TYR A 327 -5.68 -5.74 -5.62
N GLY A 328 -4.42 -5.77 -5.99
CA GLY A 328 -3.75 -4.75 -6.80
C GLY A 328 -2.25 -4.87 -6.68
N GLN A 329 -1.55 -3.85 -7.13
CA GLN A 329 -0.09 -3.82 -7.19
C GLN A 329 0.42 -2.39 -7.01
N THR A 330 1.70 -2.24 -6.72
CA THR A 330 2.31 -0.92 -6.51
C THR A 330 2.01 0.05 -7.66
N GLU A 331 2.03 -0.45 -8.89
CA GLU A 331 1.76 0.29 -10.12
C GLU A 331 0.32 0.86 -10.21
N THR A 332 -0.55 0.49 -9.26
CA THR A 332 -1.95 0.94 -9.20
C THR A 332 -2.33 1.68 -7.90
N SER A 333 -1.37 2.04 -7.06
CA SER A 333 -1.44 2.94 -5.89
C SER A 333 -2.30 2.51 -4.67
N PRO A 334 -2.49 1.27 -4.21
CA PRO A 334 -2.23 -0.01 -4.87
C PRO A 334 -3.48 -0.79 -5.32
N VAL A 335 -4.71 -0.45 -4.88
CA VAL A 335 -5.90 -1.31 -4.94
C VAL A 335 -6.67 -1.15 -6.25
N LEU A 336 -6.94 -2.26 -6.93
CA LEU A 336 -7.79 -2.34 -8.11
C LEU A 336 -9.17 -2.92 -7.80
N THR A 337 -9.22 -3.98 -6.98
CA THR A 337 -10.49 -4.61 -6.57
C THR A 337 -10.52 -4.82 -5.07
N GLN A 338 -11.72 -4.86 -4.52
CA GLN A 338 -11.95 -5.07 -3.09
C GLN A 338 -13.30 -5.74 -2.89
N ALA A 339 -13.36 -6.77 -2.04
CA ALA A 339 -14.61 -7.37 -1.59
C ALA A 339 -15.46 -6.38 -0.80
N TRP A 340 -16.78 -6.59 -0.76
CA TRP A 340 -17.68 -5.83 0.07
C TRP A 340 -17.89 -6.51 1.42
N HIS A 341 -18.14 -5.73 2.46
CA HIS A 341 -18.41 -6.28 3.80
C HIS A 341 -19.68 -7.19 3.83
N ALA A 342 -20.61 -6.94 2.91
CA ALA A 342 -21.86 -7.68 2.80
C ALA A 342 -21.83 -8.79 1.74
N ASP A 343 -20.67 -9.10 1.17
CA ASP A 343 -20.50 -10.20 0.22
C ASP A 343 -20.81 -11.55 0.87
N THR A 344 -21.23 -12.50 0.05
CA THR A 344 -21.45 -13.87 0.50
C THR A 344 -20.15 -14.56 0.91
N GLU A 345 -20.22 -15.64 1.71
CA GLU A 345 -19.03 -16.43 2.04
C GLU A 345 -18.30 -16.92 0.79
N GLU A 346 -19.05 -17.31 -0.25
CA GLU A 346 -18.49 -17.74 -1.52
C GLU A 346 -17.69 -16.61 -2.19
N ASP A 347 -18.27 -15.40 -2.29
CA ASP A 347 -17.59 -14.25 -2.89
C ASP A 347 -16.34 -13.84 -2.09
N LEU A 348 -16.43 -13.85 -0.75
CA LEU A 348 -15.31 -13.52 0.16
C LEU A 348 -14.18 -14.57 0.15
N THR A 349 -14.43 -15.80 -0.29
CA THR A 349 -13.43 -16.89 -0.24
C THR A 349 -12.93 -17.31 -1.62
N GLN A 350 -13.65 -16.97 -2.69
CA GLN A 350 -13.35 -17.43 -4.05
C GLN A 350 -12.99 -16.31 -5.00
N THR A 351 -13.21 -15.03 -4.62
CA THR A 351 -12.98 -13.89 -5.48
C THR A 351 -12.10 -12.83 -4.80
N ILE A 352 -11.59 -11.91 -5.59
CA ILE A 352 -10.90 -10.70 -5.13
C ILE A 352 -11.84 -9.47 -5.12
N GLY A 353 -13.16 -9.70 -5.15
CA GLY A 353 -14.21 -8.68 -5.13
C GLY A 353 -14.43 -8.01 -6.48
N GLN A 354 -15.13 -6.87 -6.43
CA GLN A 354 -15.42 -6.02 -7.58
C GLN A 354 -14.40 -4.85 -7.65
N PRO A 355 -14.20 -4.24 -8.84
CA PRO A 355 -13.35 -3.06 -9.00
C PRO A 355 -13.68 -1.94 -7.99
N VAL A 356 -12.67 -1.19 -7.54
CA VAL A 356 -12.91 0.01 -6.72
C VAL A 356 -13.52 1.11 -7.59
N ALA A 357 -14.06 2.17 -6.96
CA ALA A 357 -14.70 3.25 -7.69
C ALA A 357 -13.79 3.86 -8.76
N TYR A 358 -14.37 4.27 -9.89
CA TYR A 358 -13.67 4.91 -11.02
C TYR A 358 -12.54 4.07 -11.64
N THR A 359 -12.63 2.74 -11.49
CA THR A 359 -11.68 1.77 -12.03
C THR A 359 -12.38 0.88 -13.05
N GLU A 360 -11.80 0.75 -14.22
CA GLU A 360 -12.19 -0.22 -15.24
C GLU A 360 -11.30 -1.46 -15.12
N ILE A 361 -11.90 -2.64 -15.16
CA ILE A 361 -11.19 -3.92 -15.23
C ILE A 361 -11.67 -4.67 -16.45
N SER A 362 -10.73 -5.27 -17.16
CA SER A 362 -11.02 -6.13 -18.31
C SER A 362 -10.18 -7.40 -18.25
N ILE A 363 -10.80 -8.54 -18.56
CA ILE A 363 -10.07 -9.79 -18.77
C ILE A 363 -9.82 -9.91 -20.26
N ARG A 364 -8.53 -9.98 -20.64
CA ARG A 364 -8.11 -9.91 -22.03
C ARG A 364 -7.24 -11.10 -22.42
N ASP A 365 -7.38 -11.49 -23.68
CA ASP A 365 -6.47 -12.47 -24.26
C ASP A 365 -5.04 -11.93 -24.31
N PRO A 366 -4.05 -12.61 -23.72
CA PRO A 366 -2.68 -12.10 -23.64
C PRO A 366 -1.97 -11.93 -24.97
N GLN A 367 -2.47 -12.53 -26.07
CA GLN A 367 -1.87 -12.45 -27.40
C GLN A 367 -2.52 -11.39 -28.28
N SER A 368 -3.86 -11.37 -28.31
CA SER A 368 -4.62 -10.46 -29.18
C SER A 368 -5.04 -9.16 -28.51
N ASN A 369 -4.92 -9.06 -27.16
CA ASN A 369 -5.41 -7.96 -26.34
C ASN A 369 -6.93 -7.71 -26.46
N SER A 370 -7.70 -8.67 -26.98
CA SER A 370 -9.15 -8.57 -27.08
C SER A 370 -9.83 -8.93 -25.76
N VAL A 371 -10.94 -8.26 -25.46
CA VAL A 371 -11.79 -8.60 -24.30
C VAL A 371 -12.39 -9.99 -24.51
N LEU A 372 -12.36 -10.81 -23.45
CA LEU A 372 -12.85 -12.19 -23.48
C LEU A 372 -14.32 -12.28 -23.03
N PRO A 373 -15.03 -13.37 -23.40
CA PRO A 373 -16.35 -13.69 -22.85
C PRO A 373 -16.33 -13.82 -21.31
N ILE A 374 -17.51 -13.69 -20.69
CA ILE A 374 -17.67 -13.94 -19.24
C ILE A 374 -17.24 -15.37 -18.90
N GLY A 375 -16.42 -15.49 -17.86
CA GLY A 375 -15.91 -16.76 -17.33
C GLY A 375 -14.66 -17.29 -18.03
N ASP A 376 -14.31 -16.75 -19.21
CA ASP A 376 -13.06 -17.12 -19.89
C ASP A 376 -11.86 -16.55 -19.17
N GLN A 377 -10.77 -17.33 -19.13
CA GLN A 377 -9.51 -16.93 -18.48
C GLN A 377 -8.63 -16.10 -19.40
N GLY A 378 -8.13 -14.98 -18.88
CA GLY A 378 -7.18 -14.10 -19.55
C GLY A 378 -6.42 -13.22 -18.59
N GLU A 379 -5.64 -12.28 -19.12
CA GLU A 379 -4.91 -11.31 -18.32
C GLU A 379 -5.86 -10.28 -17.72
N ILE A 380 -5.70 -10.00 -16.43
CA ILE A 380 -6.39 -8.91 -15.74
C ILE A 380 -5.73 -7.59 -16.19
N CYS A 381 -6.47 -6.76 -16.88
CA CYS A 381 -6.02 -5.42 -17.29
C CYS A 381 -6.85 -4.35 -16.59
N ALA A 382 -6.22 -3.25 -16.21
CA ALA A 382 -6.86 -2.16 -15.48
C ALA A 382 -6.64 -0.81 -16.15
N ARG A 383 -7.67 0.05 -16.13
CA ARG A 383 -7.57 1.47 -16.46
C ARG A 383 -8.21 2.28 -15.34
N ALA A 384 -7.41 3.09 -14.64
CA ALA A 384 -7.85 3.76 -13.43
C ALA A 384 -7.08 5.07 -13.20
N TYR A 385 -7.69 5.98 -12.45
CA TYR A 385 -7.04 7.20 -11.95
C TYR A 385 -5.81 6.93 -11.08
N SER A 386 -5.68 5.72 -10.55
CA SER A 386 -4.62 5.30 -9.63
C SER A 386 -3.40 4.65 -10.31
N VAL A 387 -3.43 4.50 -11.64
CA VAL A 387 -2.31 3.93 -12.39
C VAL A 387 -1.09 4.84 -12.30
N MET A 388 0.08 4.27 -12.10
CA MET A 388 1.36 4.98 -12.02
C MET A 388 1.63 5.86 -13.26
N LEU A 389 2.46 6.86 -13.11
CA LEU A 389 2.95 7.67 -14.23
C LEU A 389 3.89 6.89 -15.16
N GLY A 390 4.45 5.80 -14.66
CA GLY A 390 5.37 4.90 -15.34
C GLY A 390 6.47 4.42 -14.41
N TYR A 391 7.40 3.62 -14.95
CA TYR A 391 8.61 3.26 -14.21
C TYR A 391 9.68 4.35 -14.34
N ASN A 392 10.26 4.74 -13.22
CA ASN A 392 11.28 5.77 -13.15
C ASN A 392 12.47 5.46 -14.09
N ASP A 393 12.76 6.38 -15.01
CA ASP A 393 13.83 6.26 -16.01
C ASP A 393 13.80 4.93 -16.80
N ASN A 394 12.62 4.34 -17.00
CA ASN A 394 12.46 3.09 -17.74
C ASN A 394 11.24 3.12 -18.68
N PRO A 395 11.31 3.89 -19.77
CA PRO A 395 10.20 4.03 -20.72
C PRO A 395 9.85 2.72 -21.44
N GLU A 396 10.82 1.83 -21.66
CA GLU A 396 10.60 0.54 -22.29
C GLU A 396 9.72 -0.36 -21.41
N ALA A 397 10.06 -0.48 -20.11
CA ALA A 397 9.24 -1.24 -19.19
C ALA A 397 7.86 -0.59 -19.00
N THR A 398 7.78 0.73 -19.04
CA THR A 398 6.50 1.46 -18.96
C THR A 398 5.61 1.10 -20.14
N ALA A 399 6.13 1.18 -21.38
CA ALA A 399 5.39 0.86 -22.59
C ALA A 399 5.01 -0.63 -22.70
N ALA A 400 5.78 -1.52 -22.04
CA ALA A 400 5.45 -2.95 -21.95
C ALA A 400 4.37 -3.25 -20.89
N THR A 401 4.12 -2.32 -19.98
CA THR A 401 3.17 -2.50 -18.87
C THR A 401 1.88 -1.70 -19.08
N ILE A 402 1.96 -0.52 -19.68
CA ILE A 402 0.81 0.34 -19.98
C ILE A 402 0.73 0.48 -21.50
N ASP A 403 -0.35 -0.01 -22.09
CA ASP A 403 -0.55 0.03 -23.52
C ASP A 403 -0.95 1.44 -24.03
N THR A 404 -1.06 1.59 -25.35
CA THR A 404 -1.38 2.88 -25.99
C THR A 404 -2.82 3.36 -25.74
N GLU A 405 -3.70 2.51 -25.23
CA GLU A 405 -5.07 2.84 -24.83
C GLU A 405 -5.17 3.17 -23.33
N GLY A 406 -4.04 3.11 -22.60
CA GLY A 406 -3.94 3.39 -21.16
C GLY A 406 -4.32 2.20 -20.28
N TRP A 407 -4.40 0.99 -20.82
CA TRP A 407 -4.58 -0.20 -20.02
C TRP A 407 -3.26 -0.67 -19.41
N LEU A 408 -3.26 -0.82 -18.10
CA LEU A 408 -2.18 -1.46 -17.39
C LEU A 408 -2.39 -2.98 -17.41
N HIS A 409 -1.41 -3.70 -17.92
CA HIS A 409 -1.31 -5.15 -17.93
C HIS A 409 -0.70 -5.62 -16.60
N THR A 410 -1.50 -6.28 -15.77
CA THR A 410 -1.07 -6.66 -14.42
C THR A 410 -0.06 -7.81 -14.41
N GLY A 411 -0.04 -8.61 -15.46
CA GLY A 411 0.68 -9.88 -15.52
C GLY A 411 0.01 -11.00 -14.73
N ASP A 412 -1.13 -10.74 -14.09
CA ASP A 412 -1.92 -11.74 -13.40
C ASP A 412 -3.07 -12.23 -14.30
N LEU A 413 -3.36 -13.52 -14.22
CA LEU A 413 -4.46 -14.16 -14.94
C LEU A 413 -5.69 -14.28 -14.06
N GLY A 414 -6.85 -14.13 -14.66
CA GLY A 414 -8.10 -14.25 -13.93
C GLY A 414 -9.31 -14.46 -14.83
N THR A 415 -10.46 -14.62 -14.20
CA THR A 415 -11.78 -14.66 -14.81
C THR A 415 -12.68 -13.60 -14.18
N MET A 416 -13.74 -13.22 -14.89
CA MET A 416 -14.77 -12.30 -14.39
C MET A 416 -16.16 -12.93 -14.55
N ASP A 417 -17.01 -12.81 -13.53
CA ASP A 417 -18.42 -13.23 -13.64
C ASP A 417 -19.32 -12.08 -14.15
N ALA A 418 -20.58 -12.39 -14.46
CA ALA A 418 -21.53 -11.40 -14.95
C ALA A 418 -21.86 -10.28 -13.94
N ARG A 419 -21.55 -10.47 -12.65
CA ARG A 419 -21.68 -9.47 -11.58
C ARG A 419 -20.42 -8.60 -11.44
N GLY A 420 -19.37 -8.87 -12.25
CA GLY A 420 -18.10 -8.13 -12.21
C GLY A 420 -17.17 -8.55 -11.07
N TYR A 421 -17.40 -9.69 -10.43
CA TYR A 421 -16.45 -10.26 -9.47
C TYR A 421 -15.30 -10.91 -10.23
N VAL A 422 -14.08 -10.63 -9.77
CA VAL A 422 -12.86 -11.14 -10.39
C VAL A 422 -12.28 -12.27 -9.54
N LYS A 423 -11.78 -13.31 -10.18
CA LYS A 423 -11.05 -14.41 -9.55
C LYS A 423 -9.68 -14.53 -10.18
N ILE A 424 -8.62 -14.57 -9.36
CA ILE A 424 -7.25 -14.83 -9.81
C ILE A 424 -7.10 -16.32 -10.09
N THR A 425 -6.45 -16.66 -11.21
CA THR A 425 -6.20 -18.03 -11.62
C THR A 425 -4.73 -18.35 -11.85
N GLY A 426 -3.84 -17.35 -11.83
CA GLY A 426 -2.40 -17.54 -11.95
C GLY A 426 -1.66 -16.31 -12.44
N ARG A 427 -0.49 -16.52 -13.02
CA ARG A 427 0.34 -15.46 -13.64
C ARG A 427 0.69 -15.76 -15.07
N VAL A 428 0.69 -14.74 -15.92
CA VAL A 428 1.04 -14.85 -17.34
C VAL A 428 2.42 -15.48 -17.53
N LYS A 429 3.40 -15.11 -16.69
CA LYS A 429 4.79 -15.61 -16.79
C LYS A 429 5.01 -17.01 -16.25
N GLU A 430 4.09 -17.52 -15.45
CA GLU A 430 4.14 -18.86 -14.85
C GLU A 430 3.36 -19.88 -15.70
N MET A 431 2.66 -19.44 -16.72
CA MET A 431 1.90 -20.28 -17.62
C MET A 431 2.83 -21.23 -18.38
N ILE A 432 2.54 -22.52 -18.28
CA ILE A 432 3.27 -23.59 -18.98
C ILE A 432 2.52 -23.92 -20.27
N ILE A 433 3.18 -23.71 -21.39
CA ILE A 433 2.63 -24.10 -22.70
C ILE A 433 3.12 -25.50 -23.05
N ARG A 434 2.23 -26.47 -23.13
CA ARG A 434 2.56 -27.86 -23.49
C ARG A 434 1.58 -28.41 -24.52
N GLY A 435 2.09 -28.76 -25.70
CA GLY A 435 1.29 -29.35 -26.77
C GLY A 435 0.22 -28.43 -27.38
N GLY A 436 0.35 -27.09 -27.17
CA GLY A 436 -0.64 -26.09 -27.61
C GLY A 436 -1.69 -25.77 -26.54
N GLU A 437 -1.62 -26.41 -25.39
CA GLU A 437 -2.48 -26.13 -24.23
C GLU A 437 -1.74 -25.28 -23.18
N ASN A 438 -2.45 -24.35 -22.59
CA ASN A 438 -1.96 -23.51 -21.49
C ASN A 438 -2.25 -24.23 -20.17
N LEU A 439 -1.21 -24.58 -19.42
CA LEU A 439 -1.31 -25.18 -18.10
C LEU A 439 -0.93 -24.11 -17.07
N PHE A 440 -1.73 -23.98 -16.03
CA PHE A 440 -1.53 -22.99 -14.99
C PHE A 440 -1.09 -23.67 -13.69
N PRO A 441 0.13 -23.41 -13.19
CA PRO A 441 0.64 -24.03 -11.96
C PRO A 441 -0.34 -23.92 -10.78
N ALA A 442 -0.95 -22.75 -10.60
CA ALA A 442 -1.92 -22.53 -9.52
C ALA A 442 -3.14 -23.47 -9.55
N GLU A 443 -3.60 -23.91 -10.73
CA GLU A 443 -4.68 -24.91 -10.82
C GLU A 443 -4.22 -26.30 -10.36
N ILE A 444 -2.98 -26.64 -10.71
CA ILE A 444 -2.36 -27.91 -10.32
C ILE A 444 -2.09 -27.90 -8.80
N GLU A 445 -1.53 -26.82 -8.27
CA GLU A 445 -1.25 -26.61 -6.85
C GLU A 445 -2.54 -26.66 -6.02
N ASN A 446 -3.59 -25.98 -6.44
CA ASN A 446 -4.90 -26.02 -5.76
C ASN A 446 -5.51 -27.44 -5.76
N ALA A 447 -5.43 -28.14 -6.88
CA ALA A 447 -5.91 -29.54 -6.94
C ALA A 447 -5.09 -30.48 -6.07
N MET A 448 -3.78 -30.23 -5.91
CA MET A 448 -2.92 -30.98 -5.00
C MET A 448 -3.26 -30.69 -3.53
N LEU A 449 -3.54 -29.42 -3.18
CA LEU A 449 -3.93 -29.01 -1.81
C LEU A 449 -5.30 -29.55 -1.37
N GLU A 450 -6.15 -30.03 -2.29
CA GLU A 450 -7.38 -30.75 -1.94
C GLU A 450 -7.13 -32.14 -1.36
N HIS A 451 -5.90 -32.65 -1.45
CA HIS A 451 -5.56 -33.97 -0.94
C HIS A 451 -5.11 -33.89 0.53
N ASP A 452 -5.79 -34.63 1.41
CA ASP A 452 -5.58 -34.61 2.89
C ASP A 452 -4.14 -34.82 3.37
N ALA A 453 -3.24 -35.34 2.56
CA ALA A 453 -1.84 -35.58 2.88
C ALA A 453 -0.89 -34.50 2.39
N ILE A 454 -1.40 -33.41 1.82
CA ILE A 454 -0.60 -32.30 1.27
C ILE A 454 -0.96 -31.02 2.02
N ASP A 455 -0.02 -30.54 2.82
CA ASP A 455 -0.20 -29.30 3.59
C ASP A 455 0.34 -28.07 2.82
N GLU A 456 1.31 -28.25 1.92
CA GLU A 456 1.95 -27.15 1.17
C GLU A 456 2.44 -27.68 -0.21
N VAL A 457 2.32 -26.81 -1.25
CA VAL A 457 2.79 -27.11 -2.63
C VAL A 457 3.63 -25.95 -3.13
#